data_3e9f51b50978cbbdaadb71d036e4ac4f
#
_entry.id   3e9f51b50978cbbdaadb71d036e4ac4f
#
_cell.length_a   1.000
_cell.length_b   1.000
_cell.length_c   1.000
_cell.angle_alpha   90.00
_cell.angle_beta   90.00
_cell.angle_gamma   90.00
#
_symmetry.space_group_name_H-M   'P 1'
#
loop_
_entity.id
_entity.type
_entity.pdbx_description
1 polymer ?
#
loop_
_entity_poly.entity_id
_entity_poly.type
_entity_poly.pdbx_seq_one_letter_code
_entity_poly.pdbx_strand_id
1 'polypeptide(L)'
;MNFKRPLILISNDDGYQSVGIRTLASFLSDFAEVVICAPEGARSGYSCAFSASDELRLTQRNNIPNCEVWSCSGTPVDCVKIAFEQILKGHRPDLVLGGINHGDNLSLIHI
;
A
#
# COMPACT_ATOMS: atom_id res chain seq x y z
N MET A 1 -19.80 21.54 -9.64
CA MET A 1 -20.04 20.17 -9.17
C MET A 1 -18.73 19.55 -8.75
N ASN A 2 -18.66 19.09 -7.53
CA ASN A 2 -17.42 18.55 -7.01
C ASN A 2 -17.43 17.04 -7.17
N PHE A 3 -16.65 16.55 -8.13
CA PHE A 3 -16.43 15.13 -8.24
C PHE A 3 -15.31 14.76 -7.29
N LYS A 4 -15.67 14.00 -6.30
CA LYS A 4 -14.69 13.49 -5.37
C LYS A 4 -13.85 12.43 -6.09
N ARG A 5 -12.55 12.61 -6.04
CA ARG A 5 -11.65 11.62 -6.64
C ARG A 5 -11.75 10.33 -5.83
N PRO A 6 -11.75 9.18 -6.49
CA PRO A 6 -11.74 7.92 -5.75
C PRO A 6 -10.45 7.78 -4.94
N LEU A 7 -10.59 7.15 -3.79
CA LEU A 7 -9.46 6.85 -2.91
C LEU A 7 -9.06 5.40 -3.14
N ILE A 8 -7.80 5.21 -3.52
CA ILE A 8 -7.27 3.88 -3.82
C ILE A 8 -6.10 3.58 -2.89
N LEU A 9 -6.20 2.47 -2.18
CA LEU A 9 -5.11 1.96 -1.35
C LEU A 9 -4.40 0.86 -2.10
N ILE A 10 -3.08 0.95 -2.18
CA ILE A 10 -2.27 -0.01 -2.90
C ILE A 10 -1.23 -0.63 -1.97
N SER A 11 -1.09 -1.94 -2.05
CA SER A 11 0.00 -2.67 -1.41
C SER A 11 0.59 -3.66 -2.41
N ASN A 12 1.66 -4.33 -2.05
CA ASN A 12 2.28 -5.34 -2.91
C ASN A 12 3.14 -6.29 -2.09
N ASP A 13 3.74 -7.28 -2.76
CA ASP A 13 4.67 -8.22 -2.13
C ASP A 13 6.13 -7.76 -2.24
N ASP A 14 6.43 -6.88 -3.18
CA ASP A 14 7.80 -6.56 -3.54
C ASP A 14 8.38 -5.36 -2.78
N GLY A 15 7.55 -4.62 -2.11
CA GLY A 15 7.98 -3.48 -1.34
C GLY A 15 7.61 -2.14 -1.98
N TYR A 16 7.62 -1.10 -1.15
CA TYR A 16 7.14 0.22 -1.58
C TYR A 16 8.01 0.86 -2.68
N GLN A 17 9.24 0.40 -2.84
CA GLN A 17 10.18 0.95 -3.84
C GLN A 17 10.13 0.22 -5.16
N SER A 18 9.35 -0.85 -5.28
CA SER A 18 9.34 -1.63 -6.51
C SER A 18 8.81 -0.82 -7.69
N VAL A 19 9.30 -1.15 -8.86
CA VAL A 19 8.90 -0.46 -10.10
C VAL A 19 7.39 -0.65 -10.35
N GLY A 20 6.89 -1.85 -10.10
CA GLY A 20 5.50 -2.16 -10.37
C GLY A 20 4.53 -1.27 -9.61
N ILE A 21 4.75 -1.10 -8.31
CA ILE A 21 3.83 -0.31 -7.51
C ILE A 21 3.96 1.18 -7.84
N ARG A 22 5.19 1.64 -8.13
CA ARG A 22 5.41 3.04 -8.49
C ARG A 22 4.75 3.38 -9.82
N THR A 23 4.85 2.47 -10.79
CA THR A 23 4.22 2.66 -12.09
C THR A 23 2.71 2.70 -11.97
N LEU A 24 2.16 1.76 -11.23
CA LEU A 24 0.71 1.71 -11.01
C LEU A 24 0.21 2.97 -10.31
N ALA A 25 0.90 3.38 -9.26
CA ALA A 25 0.51 4.55 -8.50
C ALA A 25 0.57 5.82 -9.34
N SER A 26 1.63 5.98 -10.13
CA SER A 26 1.77 7.14 -10.99
C SER A 26 0.65 7.22 -12.02
N PHE A 27 0.28 6.07 -12.59
CA PHE A 27 -0.82 6.02 -13.54
C PHE A 27 -2.15 6.42 -12.88
N LEU A 28 -2.41 5.86 -11.71
CA LEU A 28 -3.68 6.09 -11.03
C LEU A 28 -3.79 7.50 -10.46
N SER A 29 -2.67 8.13 -10.12
CA SER A 29 -2.68 9.44 -9.48
C SER A 29 -3.25 10.53 -10.38
N ASP A 30 -3.36 10.28 -11.68
CA ASP A 30 -3.96 11.24 -12.60
C ASP A 30 -5.46 11.43 -12.37
N PHE A 31 -6.13 10.42 -11.79
CA PHE A 31 -7.57 10.48 -11.60
C PHE A 31 -8.05 10.01 -10.23
N ALA A 32 -7.14 9.63 -9.36
CA ALA A 32 -7.50 9.10 -8.05
C ALA A 32 -6.56 9.65 -6.97
N GLU A 33 -7.04 9.65 -5.75
CA GLU A 33 -6.17 9.82 -4.59
C GLU A 33 -5.54 8.47 -4.29
N VAL A 34 -4.22 8.41 -4.32
CA VAL A 34 -3.49 7.16 -4.16
C VAL A 34 -2.75 7.17 -2.84
N VAL A 35 -3.00 6.14 -2.05
CA VAL A 35 -2.27 5.86 -0.82
C VAL A 35 -1.61 4.51 -0.96
N ILE A 36 -0.31 4.48 -0.75
CA ILE A 36 0.43 3.23 -0.75
C ILE A 36 0.82 2.91 0.69
N CYS A 37 0.59 1.68 1.09
CA CYS A 37 1.15 1.12 2.30
C CYS A 37 1.66 -0.27 1.95
N ALA A 38 2.97 -0.39 1.81
CA ALA A 38 3.58 -1.60 1.31
C ALA A 38 4.76 -2.01 2.18
N PRO A 39 5.20 -3.26 2.08
CA PRO A 39 6.35 -3.74 2.84
C PRO A 39 7.61 -2.92 2.59
N GLU A 40 8.52 -2.96 3.54
CA GLU A 40 9.80 -2.25 3.42
C GLU A 40 10.66 -2.81 2.30
N GLY A 41 10.47 -4.08 1.97
CA GLY A 41 11.15 -4.74 0.88
C GLY A 41 10.55 -6.11 0.66
N ALA A 42 11.01 -6.79 -0.39
CA ALA A 42 10.45 -8.08 -0.77
C ALA A 42 10.52 -9.13 0.33
N ARG A 43 11.44 -8.97 1.27
CA ARG A 43 11.61 -9.93 2.37
C ARG A 43 10.95 -9.49 3.67
N SER A 44 10.30 -8.35 3.65
CA SER A 44 9.58 -7.90 4.84
C SER A 44 8.48 -8.89 5.17
N GLY A 45 8.45 -9.36 6.40
CA GLY A 45 7.52 -10.40 6.80
C GLY A 45 7.84 -11.78 6.28
N TYR A 46 8.90 -11.91 5.47
CA TYR A 46 9.27 -13.18 4.89
C TYR A 46 9.74 -14.17 5.93
N SER A 47 10.46 -13.68 6.89
CA SER A 47 10.96 -14.53 7.98
C SER A 47 9.82 -15.14 8.79
N CYS A 48 8.64 -14.66 8.64
CA CYS A 48 7.44 -15.15 9.31
C CYS A 48 7.60 -15.18 10.82
N ALA A 49 8.56 -14.46 11.31
CA ALA A 49 8.89 -14.49 12.71
C ALA A 49 8.13 -13.46 13.52
N PHE A 50 7.20 -12.77 12.89
CA PHE A 50 6.41 -11.79 13.61
C PHE A 50 5.46 -12.50 14.55
N SER A 51 5.78 -12.43 15.82
CA SER A 51 4.83 -12.87 16.82
C SER A 51 3.76 -11.79 16.97
N ALA A 52 2.67 -12.15 17.62
CA ALA A 52 1.60 -11.18 17.85
C ALA A 52 2.06 -9.98 18.68
N SER A 53 3.19 -10.10 19.36
CA SER A 53 3.72 -9.02 20.20
C SER A 53 4.65 -8.08 19.45
N ASP A 54 5.03 -8.41 18.21
CA ASP A 54 5.93 -7.56 17.46
C ASP A 54 5.21 -6.32 16.99
N GLU A 55 5.86 -5.19 17.17
CA GLU A 55 5.32 -3.93 16.72
C GLU A 55 5.65 -3.71 15.26
N LEU A 56 4.63 -3.31 14.50
CA LEU A 56 4.82 -2.93 13.12
C LEU A 56 5.34 -1.49 13.06
N ARG A 57 6.36 -1.27 12.25
CA ARG A 57 6.84 0.09 11.98
C ARG A 57 6.13 0.62 10.76
N LEU A 58 5.59 1.80 10.90
CA LEU A 58 4.93 2.50 9.81
C LEU A 58 5.71 3.79 9.55
N THR A 59 6.26 3.90 8.35
CA THR A 59 7.12 5.04 8.00
C THR A 59 6.59 5.72 6.75
N GLN A 60 6.41 7.03 6.82
CA GLN A 60 6.00 7.80 5.67
C GLN A 60 7.19 8.05 4.76
N ARG A 61 7.04 7.76 3.49
CA ARG A 61 8.13 7.80 2.52
C ARG A 61 8.00 8.93 1.50
N ASN A 62 6.79 9.13 0.97
CA ASN A 62 6.49 10.20 0.02
C ASN A 62 7.46 10.30 -1.15
N ASN A 63 7.85 9.14 -1.68
CA ASN A 63 8.83 9.05 -2.76
C ASN A 63 8.21 9.02 -4.15
N ILE A 64 6.91 9.19 -4.25
CA ILE A 64 6.17 9.21 -5.52
C ILE A 64 5.35 10.50 -5.56
N PRO A 65 5.53 11.35 -6.59
CA PRO A 65 4.76 12.57 -6.69
C PRO A 65 3.25 12.30 -6.72
N ASN A 66 2.51 13.15 -6.05
CA ASN A 66 1.04 13.11 -6.00
C ASN A 66 0.46 11.85 -5.35
N CYS A 67 1.28 11.12 -4.62
CA CYS A 67 0.85 9.93 -3.89
C CYS A 67 1.30 10.04 -2.45
N GLU A 68 0.49 9.50 -1.55
CA GLU A 68 0.89 9.32 -0.16
C GLU A 68 1.49 7.93 -0.04
N VAL A 69 2.75 7.85 0.38
CA VAL A 69 3.48 6.58 0.39
C VAL A 69 3.97 6.27 1.79
N TRP A 70 3.60 5.09 2.25
CA TRP A 70 4.02 4.56 3.55
C TRP A 70 4.64 3.19 3.35
N SER A 71 5.61 2.86 4.19
CA SER A 71 6.12 1.50 4.28
C SER A 71 5.81 0.94 5.64
N CYS A 72 5.63 -0.37 5.67
CA CYS A 72 5.31 -1.10 6.90
C CYS A 72 6.29 -2.25 7.03
N SER A 73 6.69 -2.56 8.26
CA SER A 73 7.65 -3.63 8.51
C SER A 73 7.03 -5.03 8.40
N GLY A 74 5.72 -5.13 8.17
CA GLY A 74 5.03 -6.39 8.12
C GLY A 74 4.77 -6.89 6.71
N THR A 75 3.88 -7.87 6.63
CA THR A 75 3.43 -8.46 5.36
C THR A 75 2.47 -7.51 4.65
N PRO A 76 2.12 -7.78 3.38
CA PRO A 76 1.11 -6.98 2.70
C PRO A 76 -0.22 -6.93 3.45
N VAL A 77 -0.64 -8.03 4.05
CA VAL A 77 -1.86 -8.03 4.85
C VAL A 77 -1.74 -7.10 6.05
N ASP A 78 -0.60 -7.13 6.72
CA ASP A 78 -0.33 -6.22 7.83
C ASP A 78 -0.36 -4.77 7.37
N CYS A 79 0.22 -4.50 6.20
CA CYS A 79 0.25 -3.16 5.64
C CYS A 79 -1.16 -2.62 5.39
N VAL A 80 -2.03 -3.45 4.84
CA VAL A 80 -3.41 -3.04 4.58
C VAL A 80 -4.14 -2.79 5.89
N LYS A 81 -3.97 -3.66 6.87
CA LYS A 81 -4.63 -3.50 8.17
C LYS A 81 -4.19 -2.23 8.88
N ILE A 82 -2.88 -2.00 8.93
CA ILE A 82 -2.38 -0.82 9.63
C ILE A 82 -2.74 0.47 8.88
N ALA A 83 -2.84 0.39 7.56
CA ALA A 83 -3.29 1.53 6.77
C ALA A 83 -4.71 1.93 7.13
N PHE A 84 -5.60 0.97 7.28
CA PHE A 84 -6.98 1.25 7.67
C PHE A 84 -7.05 1.93 9.03
N GLU A 85 -6.23 1.48 9.97
CA GLU A 85 -6.27 1.99 11.34
C GLU A 85 -5.55 3.31 11.50
N GLN A 86 -4.36 3.44 10.92
CA GLN A 86 -3.46 4.55 11.22
C GLN A 86 -3.39 5.61 10.15
N ILE A 87 -3.61 5.25 8.90
CA ILE A 87 -3.50 6.20 7.79
C ILE A 87 -4.87 6.71 7.39
N LEU A 88 -5.79 5.80 7.13
CA LEU A 88 -7.12 6.16 6.65
C LEU A 88 -8.05 6.54 7.78
N LYS A 89 -7.84 6.03 8.97
CA LYS A 89 -8.54 6.42 10.20
C LYS A 89 -10.07 6.46 10.01
N GLY A 90 -10.59 5.38 9.47
CA GLY A 90 -12.03 5.27 9.26
C GLY A 90 -12.52 5.75 7.90
N HIS A 91 -11.67 6.36 7.09
CA HIS A 91 -12.04 6.68 5.72
C HIS A 91 -11.91 5.42 4.87
N ARG A 92 -13.02 4.96 4.35
CA ARG A 92 -13.02 3.72 3.58
C ARG A 92 -12.51 3.99 2.16
N PRO A 93 -11.51 3.25 1.69
CA PRO A 93 -11.08 3.41 0.30
C PRO A 93 -12.14 2.85 -0.65
N ASP A 94 -12.19 3.43 -1.85
CA ASP A 94 -13.08 2.94 -2.89
C ASP A 94 -12.57 1.64 -3.48
N LEU A 95 -11.26 1.43 -3.45
CA LEU A 95 -10.63 0.29 -4.06
C LEU A 95 -9.35 -0.05 -3.31
N VAL A 96 -9.05 -1.33 -3.15
CA VAL A 96 -7.79 -1.80 -2.61
C VAL A 96 -7.15 -2.73 -3.62
N LEU A 97 -5.95 -2.39 -4.06
CA LEU A 97 -5.22 -3.15 -5.07
C LEU A 97 -3.96 -3.76 -4.46
N GLY A 98 -3.68 -5.00 -4.84
CA GLY A 98 -2.43 -5.66 -4.50
C GLY A 98 -1.59 -5.85 -5.75
N GLY A 99 -0.53 -5.08 -5.91
CA GLY A 99 0.34 -5.20 -7.08
C GLY A 99 0.94 -3.86 -7.52
N ILE A 100 1.53 -3.75 -8.68
CA ILE A 100 1.84 -4.88 -9.58
C ILE A 100 3.05 -5.59 -9.00
N ASN A 101 2.94 -6.89 -8.83
CA ASN A 101 4.00 -7.67 -8.23
C ASN A 101 4.92 -8.23 -9.31
N HIS A 102 6.07 -8.71 -8.89
CA HIS A 102 7.00 -9.37 -9.79
C HIS A 102 6.26 -10.47 -10.56
N GLY A 103 6.40 -10.48 -11.89
CA GLY A 103 5.68 -11.43 -12.73
C GLY A 103 4.32 -10.93 -13.19
N ASP A 104 4.08 -9.62 -13.12
CA ASP A 104 2.87 -8.97 -13.63
C ASP A 104 1.58 -9.38 -12.91
N ASN A 105 1.68 -9.73 -11.65
CA ASN A 105 0.51 -10.09 -10.87
C ASN A 105 -0.15 -8.86 -10.27
N LEU A 106 -1.43 -8.72 -10.54
CA LEU A 106 -2.26 -7.69 -9.95
C LEU A 106 -3.50 -8.33 -9.35
N SER A 107 -3.78 -8.02 -8.12
CA SER A 107 -4.95 -8.55 -7.43
C SER A 107 -5.82 -7.44 -6.91
N LEU A 108 -7.13 -7.65 -7.00
CA LEU A 108 -8.11 -6.81 -6.35
C LEU A 108 -8.40 -7.44 -4.98
N ILE A 109 -8.23 -6.64 -3.95
CA ILE A 109 -8.45 -7.13 -2.60
C ILE A 109 -9.84 -6.71 -2.16
N HIS A 110 -10.65 -7.69 -1.78
CA HIS A 110 -11.97 -7.44 -1.24
C HIS A 110 -11.88 -7.18 0.26
N ILE A 111 -12.63 -6.21 0.68
CA ILE A 111 -12.68 -5.83 2.08
C ILE A 111 -14.02 -6.26 2.66
#